data_3730413bbfaf0fb385f5ba464bdeaf35
#
_entry.id   3730413bbfaf0fb385f5ba464bdeaf35
#
_cell.length_a   1.000
_cell.length_b   1.000
_cell.length_c   1.000
_cell.angle_alpha   90.00
_cell.angle_beta   90.00
_cell.angle_gamma   90.00
#
_symmetry.space_group_name_H-M   'P 1'
#
loop_
_entity.id
_entity.type
_entity.pdbx_description
1 polymer ?
#
loop_
_entity_poly.entity_id
_entity_poly.type
_entity_poly.pdbx_seq_one_letter_code
_entity_poly.pdbx_strand_id
1 'polypeptide(L)'
;MRRRTLDPPKAAVSAHPRAHFDPKSGWFRRIERATSLFLSHEVWPRVPGGSLPYSAILERFLTIAVAEIPIVNLPAPFDGMRVLFLSDIHAGPFLSQGALARVFARLATLEADVVIHGGDLATSNVQEIRHHEDAVGRLTAPLGAFAVYGNHDHYTRDVEEVGRFFESCGVRVLNNDAIAVSRDGARIALAGIDDWNIGRPDLDLAMLRAGEVAPGAPIVLISHNPDASLEASARGVALTLSGHTHGGQVRIPGRPVLVRMSRFRLDEGRFEHHGAHIVVSRGLGVSGIPLRIACAPEALLVTLRGVRSPV
;
A
#
# COMPACT_ATOMS: atom_id res chain seq x y z
N MET A 1 -4.67 -19.77 -2.94
CA MET A 1 -4.06 -18.47 -3.36
C MET A 1 -2.97 -18.77 -4.38
N ARG A 2 -2.91 -17.99 -5.46
CA ARG A 2 -1.79 -18.05 -6.39
C ARG A 2 -0.60 -17.31 -5.79
N ARG A 3 0.62 -17.85 -5.91
CA ARG A 3 1.84 -17.14 -5.53
C ARG A 3 2.56 -16.68 -6.78
N ARG A 4 3.16 -15.50 -6.73
CA ARG A 4 3.99 -14.92 -7.79
C ARG A 4 5.24 -14.33 -7.15
N THR A 5 6.42 -14.76 -7.59
CA THR A 5 7.65 -14.05 -7.25
C THR A 5 7.70 -12.73 -8.01
N LEU A 6 8.02 -11.64 -7.34
CA LEU A 6 8.27 -10.38 -8.02
C LEU A 6 9.58 -10.48 -8.79
N ASP A 7 9.57 -9.93 -10.00
CA ASP A 7 10.77 -9.81 -10.82
C ASP A 7 11.87 -9.05 -10.08
N PRO A 8 13.16 -9.27 -10.45
CA PRO A 8 14.25 -8.47 -9.93
C PRO A 8 13.99 -6.98 -10.15
N PRO A 9 14.62 -6.08 -9.35
CA PRO A 9 14.36 -4.66 -9.45
C PRO A 9 14.63 -4.15 -10.87
N LYS A 10 13.69 -3.37 -11.38
CA LYS A 10 13.89 -2.66 -12.64
C LYS A 10 14.97 -1.62 -12.45
N ALA A 11 15.74 -1.35 -13.51
CA ALA A 11 16.82 -0.36 -13.50
C ALA A 11 16.35 0.97 -12.89
N ALA A 12 17.29 1.67 -12.22
CA ALA A 12 17.05 2.91 -11.50
C ALA A 12 16.10 3.86 -12.25
N VAL A 13 15.08 4.29 -11.56
CA VAL A 13 14.10 5.23 -12.10
C VAL A 13 14.80 6.57 -12.29
N SER A 14 14.67 7.16 -13.49
CA SER A 14 15.14 8.52 -13.73
C SER A 14 14.37 9.49 -12.84
N ALA A 15 15.07 10.25 -12.01
CA ALA A 15 14.48 11.27 -11.14
C ALA A 15 13.82 12.43 -11.92
N HIS A 16 13.95 12.48 -13.25
CA HIS A 16 13.31 13.49 -14.07
C HIS A 16 11.92 13.02 -14.51
N PRO A 17 10.83 13.67 -14.04
CA PRO A 17 9.50 13.42 -14.55
C PRO A 17 9.49 13.72 -16.05
N ARG A 18 9.26 12.70 -16.87
CA ARG A 18 9.09 12.94 -18.30
C ARG A 18 7.80 13.71 -18.49
N ALA A 19 7.89 14.83 -19.22
CA ALA A 19 6.74 15.67 -19.62
C ALA A 19 5.84 14.90 -20.61
N HIS A 20 5.17 13.85 -20.14
CA HIS A 20 4.13 13.17 -20.90
C HIS A 20 2.86 13.18 -20.08
N PHE A 21 1.83 13.68 -20.77
CA PHE A 21 0.44 13.67 -20.37
C PHE A 21 0.29 13.60 -18.84
N ASP A 22 0.31 14.78 -18.22
CA ASP A 22 -0.01 14.88 -16.80
C ASP A 22 -1.52 14.58 -16.67
N PRO A 23 -1.94 13.36 -16.29
CA PRO A 23 -3.34 13.09 -15.98
C PRO A 23 -3.80 13.94 -14.81
N LYS A 24 -2.89 14.71 -14.24
CA LYS A 24 -3.04 15.67 -13.14
C LYS A 24 -3.36 17.09 -13.61
N SER A 25 -3.70 17.34 -14.88
CA SER A 25 -4.37 18.60 -15.21
C SER A 25 -5.60 18.68 -14.30
N GLY A 26 -5.74 19.76 -13.54
CA GLY A 26 -6.70 19.83 -12.44
C GLY A 26 -8.17 19.55 -12.85
N TRP A 27 -8.50 19.68 -14.14
CA TRP A 27 -9.80 19.35 -14.67
C TRP A 27 -10.02 17.83 -14.86
N PHE A 28 -9.00 17.08 -15.34
CA PHE A 28 -9.10 15.64 -15.55
C PHE A 28 -9.26 14.92 -14.21
N ARG A 29 -8.49 15.31 -13.19
CA ARG A 29 -8.66 14.80 -11.82
C ARG A 29 -10.04 15.14 -11.24
N ARG A 30 -10.56 16.33 -11.53
CA ARG A 30 -11.92 16.70 -11.09
C ARG A 30 -12.97 15.82 -11.74
N ILE A 31 -12.84 15.54 -13.04
CA ILE A 31 -13.75 14.66 -13.76
C ILE A 31 -13.61 13.20 -13.27
N GLU A 32 -12.40 12.69 -13.20
CA GLU A 32 -12.13 11.33 -12.69
C GLU A 32 -12.71 11.16 -11.29
N ARG A 33 -12.38 12.06 -10.37
CA ARG A 33 -12.92 12.06 -9.01
C ARG A 33 -14.45 12.18 -9.01
N ALA A 34 -15.01 13.12 -9.74
CA ALA A 34 -16.46 13.31 -9.81
C ALA A 34 -17.15 12.08 -10.38
N THR A 35 -16.60 11.48 -11.43
CA THR A 35 -17.13 10.25 -12.05
C THR A 35 -17.00 9.07 -11.10
N SER A 36 -15.85 8.89 -10.47
CA SER A 36 -15.62 7.82 -9.49
C SER A 36 -16.58 7.95 -8.30
N LEU A 37 -16.71 9.14 -7.74
CA LEU A 37 -17.67 9.42 -6.66
C LEU A 37 -19.11 9.19 -7.10
N PHE A 38 -19.50 9.68 -8.27
CA PHE A 38 -20.86 9.49 -8.81
C PHE A 38 -21.17 8.01 -9.01
N LEU A 39 -20.27 7.25 -9.63
CA LEU A 39 -20.44 5.82 -9.82
C LEU A 39 -20.50 5.08 -8.48
N SER A 40 -19.62 5.40 -7.53
CA SER A 40 -19.55 4.71 -6.24
C SER A 40 -20.71 5.05 -5.31
N HIS A 41 -21.21 6.27 -5.33
CA HIS A 41 -22.24 6.72 -4.38
C HIS A 41 -23.66 6.67 -4.95
N GLU A 42 -23.83 7.04 -6.22
CA GLU A 42 -25.14 7.21 -6.81
C GLU A 42 -25.59 6.02 -7.64
N VAL A 43 -24.69 5.41 -8.38
CA VAL A 43 -25.05 4.34 -9.32
C VAL A 43 -24.92 2.97 -8.66
N TRP A 44 -23.72 2.63 -8.20
CA TRP A 44 -23.41 1.27 -7.79
C TRP A 44 -24.17 0.76 -6.57
N PRO A 45 -24.42 1.55 -5.51
CA PRO A 45 -25.22 1.09 -4.37
C PRO A 45 -26.66 0.74 -4.71
N ARG A 46 -27.16 1.26 -5.85
CA ARG A 46 -28.50 0.97 -6.35
C ARG A 46 -28.56 -0.26 -7.26
N VAL A 47 -27.40 -0.82 -7.61
CA VAL A 47 -27.32 -2.05 -8.43
C VAL A 47 -27.49 -3.27 -7.52
N PRO A 48 -28.58 -4.03 -7.61
CA PRO A 48 -28.75 -5.22 -6.79
C PRO A 48 -27.59 -6.21 -6.98
N GLY A 49 -26.92 -6.59 -5.88
CA GLY A 49 -25.78 -7.47 -5.95
C GLY A 49 -24.52 -6.87 -6.57
N GLY A 50 -24.44 -5.54 -6.71
CA GLY A 50 -23.33 -4.84 -7.38
C GLY A 50 -21.94 -5.13 -6.79
N SER A 51 -21.85 -5.48 -5.51
CA SER A 51 -20.58 -5.89 -4.89
C SER A 51 -20.12 -7.31 -5.25
N LEU A 52 -21.02 -8.17 -5.72
CA LEU A 52 -20.72 -9.59 -5.94
C LEU A 52 -19.72 -9.84 -7.09
N PRO A 53 -19.79 -9.17 -8.24
CA PRO A 53 -18.88 -9.45 -9.35
C PRO A 53 -17.41 -9.23 -8.96
N TYR A 54 -17.08 -8.08 -8.33
CA TYR A 54 -15.71 -7.83 -7.94
C TYR A 54 -15.28 -8.67 -6.74
N SER A 55 -16.17 -8.92 -5.79
CA SER A 55 -15.90 -9.85 -4.69
C SER A 55 -15.48 -11.23 -5.18
N ALA A 56 -16.17 -11.76 -6.21
CA ALA A 56 -15.81 -13.04 -6.82
C ALA A 56 -14.43 -12.98 -7.54
N ILE A 57 -14.12 -11.86 -8.19
CA ILE A 57 -12.80 -11.62 -8.80
C ILE A 57 -11.72 -11.63 -7.74
N LEU A 58 -11.90 -10.88 -6.65
CA LEU A 58 -10.95 -10.79 -5.55
C LEU A 58 -10.68 -12.17 -4.93
N GLU A 59 -11.72 -12.91 -4.59
CA GLU A 59 -11.57 -14.23 -3.97
C GLU A 59 -10.89 -15.26 -4.88
N ARG A 60 -11.24 -15.25 -6.17
CA ARG A 60 -10.76 -16.22 -7.15
C ARG A 60 -9.35 -15.93 -7.64
N PHE A 61 -9.04 -14.66 -7.87
CA PHE A 61 -7.81 -14.24 -8.55
C PHE A 61 -6.79 -13.56 -7.67
N LEU A 62 -7.06 -13.45 -6.35
CA LEU A 62 -6.07 -12.92 -5.41
C LEU A 62 -4.72 -13.60 -5.59
N THR A 63 -3.71 -12.78 -5.79
CA THR A 63 -2.31 -13.20 -5.91
C THR A 63 -1.52 -12.73 -4.70
N ILE A 64 -0.69 -13.61 -4.14
CA ILE A 64 0.34 -13.23 -3.18
C ILE A 64 1.63 -13.02 -3.95
N ALA A 65 2.04 -11.78 -4.07
CA ALA A 65 3.34 -11.44 -4.64
C ALA A 65 4.42 -11.55 -3.56
N VAL A 66 5.42 -12.36 -3.81
CA VAL A 66 6.50 -12.66 -2.87
C VAL A 66 7.77 -11.97 -3.33
N ALA A 67 8.47 -11.32 -2.41
CA ALA A 67 9.76 -10.72 -2.68
C ALA A 67 10.71 -10.91 -1.50
N GLU A 68 11.95 -11.23 -1.77
CA GLU A 68 13.05 -11.10 -0.82
C GLU A 68 13.77 -9.78 -1.11
N ILE A 69 13.92 -8.95 -0.08
CA ILE A 69 14.51 -7.62 -0.21
C ILE A 69 15.79 -7.57 0.60
N PRO A 70 16.95 -7.42 -0.05
CA PRO A 70 18.21 -7.26 0.65
C PRO A 70 18.26 -5.88 1.33
N ILE A 71 18.55 -5.86 2.61
CA ILE A 71 18.69 -4.64 3.42
C ILE A 71 20.10 -4.58 3.97
N VAL A 72 20.82 -3.52 3.63
CA VAL A 72 22.17 -3.27 4.14
C VAL A 72 22.09 -2.97 5.64
N ASN A 73 23.00 -3.56 6.41
CA ASN A 73 23.07 -3.41 7.86
C ASN A 73 21.78 -3.82 8.61
N LEU A 74 20.96 -4.71 8.04
CA LEU A 74 19.82 -5.29 8.75
C LEU A 74 20.33 -6.04 9.98
N PRO A 75 19.85 -5.74 11.21
CA PRO A 75 20.23 -6.50 12.38
C PRO A 75 19.83 -7.98 12.25
N ALA A 76 20.69 -8.88 12.68
CA ALA A 76 20.53 -10.33 12.49
C ALA A 76 19.15 -10.89 12.91
N PRO A 77 18.50 -10.44 14.00
CA PRO A 77 17.18 -10.91 14.36
C PRO A 77 16.09 -10.63 13.34
N PHE A 78 16.30 -9.68 12.43
CA PHE A 78 15.36 -9.32 11.38
C PHE A 78 15.61 -10.02 10.04
N ASP A 79 16.71 -10.78 9.91
CA ASP A 79 16.91 -11.62 8.72
C ASP A 79 15.81 -12.67 8.64
N GLY A 80 15.11 -12.71 7.51
CA GLY A 80 13.94 -13.55 7.33
C GLY A 80 12.62 -12.96 7.84
N MET A 81 12.59 -11.74 8.40
CA MET A 81 11.36 -11.10 8.84
C MET A 81 10.37 -10.96 7.67
N ARG A 82 9.14 -11.36 7.90
CA ARG A 82 8.07 -11.38 6.89
C ARG A 82 7.07 -10.26 7.13
N VAL A 83 6.90 -9.40 6.14
CA VAL A 83 5.97 -8.28 6.15
C VAL A 83 4.84 -8.57 5.18
N LEU A 84 3.60 -8.66 5.67
CA LEU A 84 2.41 -8.70 4.84
C LEU A 84 1.93 -7.27 4.59
N PHE A 85 2.00 -6.83 3.35
CA PHE A 85 1.57 -5.50 2.95
C PHE A 85 0.30 -5.58 2.09
N LEU A 86 -0.72 -4.84 2.49
CA LEU A 86 -2.02 -4.69 1.85
C LEU A 86 -2.25 -3.23 1.54
N SER A 87 -2.80 -2.90 0.38
CA SER A 87 -3.17 -1.53 0.04
C SER A 87 -4.40 -1.50 -0.85
N ASP A 88 -4.96 -0.33 -1.02
CA ASP A 88 -6.04 -0.09 -1.97
C ASP A 88 -7.17 -1.12 -1.80
N ILE A 89 -7.66 -1.27 -0.57
CA ILE A 89 -8.72 -2.23 -0.25
C ILE A 89 -10.05 -1.75 -0.83
N HIS A 90 -10.29 -0.45 -0.76
CA HIS A 90 -11.54 0.16 -1.24
C HIS A 90 -12.77 -0.61 -0.77
N ALA A 91 -12.93 -0.68 0.56
CA ALA A 91 -14.02 -1.37 1.25
C ALA A 91 -15.39 -0.69 1.00
N GLY A 92 -15.61 -0.23 -0.22
CA GLY A 92 -16.82 0.46 -0.66
C GLY A 92 -17.79 -0.43 -1.42
N PRO A 93 -18.59 0.14 -2.33
CA PRO A 93 -19.76 -0.52 -2.90
C PRO A 93 -19.43 -1.72 -3.80
N PHE A 94 -18.17 -1.87 -4.20
CA PHE A 94 -17.74 -2.96 -5.08
C PHE A 94 -17.33 -4.22 -4.34
N LEU A 95 -17.14 -4.13 -3.01
CA LEU A 95 -16.62 -5.21 -2.19
C LEU A 95 -17.61 -5.60 -1.10
N SER A 96 -18.01 -6.88 -1.07
CA SER A 96 -18.88 -7.37 -0.02
C SER A 96 -18.11 -7.66 1.27
N GLN A 97 -18.74 -7.41 2.41
CA GLN A 97 -18.20 -7.70 3.73
C GLN A 97 -17.71 -9.15 3.85
N GLY A 98 -18.51 -10.11 3.40
CA GLY A 98 -18.15 -11.53 3.49
C GLY A 98 -16.92 -11.89 2.63
N ALA A 99 -16.76 -11.27 1.47
CA ALA A 99 -15.60 -11.51 0.61
C ALA A 99 -14.31 -11.01 1.26
N LEU A 100 -14.32 -9.79 1.81
CA LEU A 100 -13.15 -9.24 2.50
C LEU A 100 -12.78 -10.09 3.73
N ALA A 101 -13.78 -10.52 4.53
CA ALA A 101 -13.54 -11.37 5.67
C ALA A 101 -12.89 -12.71 5.28
N ARG A 102 -13.35 -13.36 4.19
CA ARG A 102 -12.73 -14.59 3.69
C ARG A 102 -11.33 -14.36 3.16
N VAL A 103 -11.10 -13.26 2.46
CA VAL A 103 -9.77 -12.90 1.96
C VAL A 103 -8.81 -12.68 3.12
N PHE A 104 -9.19 -11.92 4.14
CA PHE A 104 -8.33 -11.65 5.28
C PHE A 104 -8.05 -12.90 6.13
N ALA A 105 -9.05 -13.77 6.31
CA ALA A 105 -8.84 -15.07 6.95
C ALA A 105 -7.79 -15.93 6.19
N ARG A 106 -7.79 -15.87 4.85
CA ARG A 106 -6.76 -16.55 4.04
C ARG A 106 -5.39 -15.87 4.13
N LEU A 107 -5.34 -14.53 4.24
CA LEU A 107 -4.08 -13.80 4.40
C LEU A 107 -3.45 -14.02 5.78
N ALA A 108 -4.26 -14.16 6.82
CA ALA A 108 -3.79 -14.48 8.17
C ALA A 108 -3.00 -15.82 8.22
N THR A 109 -3.30 -16.78 7.33
CA THR A 109 -2.52 -18.03 7.25
C THR A 109 -1.11 -17.87 6.70
N LEU A 110 -0.71 -16.68 6.30
CA LEU A 110 0.64 -16.43 5.78
C LEU A 110 1.67 -16.25 6.89
N GLU A 111 1.25 -16.16 8.16
CA GLU A 111 2.14 -16.06 9.33
C GLU A 111 3.20 -14.96 9.17
N ALA A 112 2.77 -13.75 8.87
CA ALA A 112 3.64 -12.59 8.80
C ALA A 112 4.07 -12.13 10.20
N ASP A 113 5.27 -11.58 10.32
CA ASP A 113 5.77 -10.96 11.56
C ASP A 113 5.19 -9.57 11.78
N VAL A 114 4.88 -8.86 10.68
CA VAL A 114 4.28 -7.51 10.65
C VAL A 114 3.18 -7.47 9.59
N VAL A 115 2.06 -6.81 9.89
CA VAL A 115 1.01 -6.47 8.92
C VAL A 115 1.01 -4.97 8.67
N ILE A 116 0.89 -4.57 7.41
CA ILE A 116 0.86 -3.17 6.99
C ILE A 116 -0.34 -2.92 6.06
N HIS A 117 -1.16 -1.95 6.42
CA HIS A 117 -2.21 -1.39 5.58
C HIS A 117 -1.66 -0.11 4.91
N GLY A 118 -1.39 -0.18 3.62
CA GLY A 118 -0.71 0.87 2.85
C GLY A 118 -1.64 1.95 2.29
N GLY A 119 -2.76 2.24 2.96
CA GLY A 119 -3.71 3.28 2.57
C GLY A 119 -4.82 2.82 1.63
N ASP A 120 -5.76 3.72 1.41
CA ASP A 120 -7.00 3.52 0.63
C ASP A 120 -7.83 2.33 1.15
N LEU A 121 -8.11 2.36 2.48
CA LEU A 121 -9.05 1.44 3.08
C LEU A 121 -10.48 1.75 2.62
N ALA A 122 -10.91 3.01 2.72
CA ALA A 122 -12.19 3.49 2.21
C ALA A 122 -12.11 3.82 0.70
N THR A 123 -13.25 3.89 0.03
CA THR A 123 -13.34 4.44 -1.33
C THR A 123 -13.60 5.95 -1.29
N SER A 124 -14.54 6.39 -0.47
CA SER A 124 -14.93 7.80 -0.43
C SER A 124 -15.85 8.18 0.73
N ASN A 125 -16.27 7.21 1.53
CA ASN A 125 -17.17 7.42 2.67
C ASN A 125 -16.74 6.52 3.84
N VAL A 126 -16.62 7.10 5.01
CA VAL A 126 -16.25 6.39 6.24
C VAL A 126 -17.24 5.29 6.64
N GLN A 127 -18.49 5.38 6.21
CA GLN A 127 -19.48 4.32 6.47
C GLN A 127 -19.13 2.99 5.77
N GLU A 128 -18.35 3.05 4.69
CA GLU A 128 -17.94 1.87 3.93
C GLU A 128 -17.10 0.90 4.77
N ILE A 129 -16.29 1.42 5.70
CA ILE A 129 -15.35 0.61 6.48
C ILE A 129 -15.96 -0.01 7.75
N ARG A 130 -17.01 0.59 8.30
CA ARG A 130 -17.59 0.18 9.61
C ARG A 130 -17.97 -1.29 9.71
N HIS A 131 -18.36 -1.91 8.60
CA HIS A 131 -18.75 -3.31 8.57
C HIS A 131 -17.57 -4.28 8.44
N HIS A 132 -16.33 -3.77 8.38
CA HIS A 132 -15.12 -4.57 8.17
C HIS A 132 -14.25 -4.69 9.41
N GLU A 133 -14.69 -4.19 10.56
CA GLU A 133 -13.92 -4.17 11.81
C GLU A 133 -13.43 -5.57 12.21
N ASP A 134 -14.30 -6.55 12.22
CA ASP A 134 -13.93 -7.95 12.50
C ASP A 134 -12.88 -8.50 11.52
N ALA A 135 -12.97 -8.14 10.24
CA ALA A 135 -12.06 -8.62 9.23
C ALA A 135 -10.67 -8.00 9.41
N VAL A 136 -10.60 -6.69 9.61
CA VAL A 136 -9.35 -5.96 9.83
C VAL A 136 -8.70 -6.37 11.14
N GLY A 137 -9.47 -6.45 12.24
CA GLY A 137 -8.98 -6.80 13.57
C GLY A 137 -8.46 -8.24 13.69
N ARG A 138 -8.87 -9.15 12.78
CA ARG A 138 -8.34 -10.54 12.74
C ARG A 138 -6.97 -10.63 12.05
N LEU A 139 -6.58 -9.63 11.30
CA LEU A 139 -5.31 -9.64 10.57
C LEU A 139 -4.22 -8.99 11.43
N THR A 140 -3.76 -9.74 12.42
CA THR A 140 -2.72 -9.34 13.37
C THR A 140 -1.39 -10.03 13.10
N ALA A 141 -0.32 -9.52 13.71
CA ALA A 141 1.01 -10.10 13.63
C ALA A 141 1.78 -9.89 14.95
N PRO A 142 2.77 -10.77 15.27
CA PRO A 142 3.50 -10.71 16.53
C PRO A 142 4.22 -9.38 16.80
N LEU A 143 4.72 -8.71 15.73
CA LEU A 143 5.42 -7.44 15.84
C LEU A 143 4.51 -6.23 15.55
N GLY A 144 3.20 -6.47 15.40
CA GLY A 144 2.19 -5.44 15.26
C GLY A 144 1.55 -5.31 13.88
N ALA A 145 0.48 -4.51 13.86
CA ALA A 145 -0.23 -4.11 12.65
C ALA A 145 -0.21 -2.58 12.54
N PHE A 146 0.09 -2.07 11.34
CA PHE A 146 0.31 -0.65 11.09
C PHE A 146 -0.44 -0.19 9.85
N ALA A 147 -0.76 1.11 9.79
CA ALA A 147 -1.42 1.70 8.64
C ALA A 147 -0.85 3.09 8.31
N VAL A 148 -1.03 3.50 7.07
CA VAL A 148 -0.95 4.90 6.63
C VAL A 148 -2.25 5.26 5.92
N TYR A 149 -2.50 6.54 5.73
CA TYR A 149 -3.62 7.01 4.92
C TYR A 149 -3.25 7.04 3.44
N GLY A 150 -4.27 6.77 2.59
CA GLY A 150 -4.21 7.03 1.17
C GLY A 150 -5.11 8.21 0.76
N ASN A 151 -5.08 8.57 -0.50
CA ASN A 151 -5.86 9.70 -1.01
C ASN A 151 -7.38 9.46 -0.93
N HIS A 152 -7.84 8.23 -1.01
CA HIS A 152 -9.26 7.92 -0.87
C HIS A 152 -9.73 7.99 0.59
N ASP A 153 -8.87 7.70 1.55
CA ASP A 153 -9.19 7.91 2.97
C ASP A 153 -9.43 9.41 3.24
N HIS A 154 -8.64 10.29 2.64
CA HIS A 154 -8.87 11.75 2.69
C HIS A 154 -10.14 12.19 1.92
N TYR A 155 -10.58 11.45 0.88
CA TYR A 155 -11.83 11.77 0.18
C TYR A 155 -13.06 11.54 1.04
N THR A 156 -12.97 10.76 2.10
CA THR A 156 -14.07 10.60 3.08
C THR A 156 -14.40 11.92 3.79
N ARG A 157 -13.48 12.89 3.79
CA ARG A 157 -13.52 14.16 4.53
C ARG A 157 -13.49 13.99 6.06
N ASP A 158 -13.27 12.78 6.54
CA ASP A 158 -13.12 12.43 7.94
C ASP A 158 -12.04 11.35 8.08
N VAL A 159 -10.82 11.71 7.69
CA VAL A 159 -9.66 10.81 7.75
C VAL A 159 -9.34 10.39 9.19
N GLU A 160 -9.71 11.21 10.15
CA GLU A 160 -9.55 10.92 11.57
C GLU A 160 -10.46 9.77 12.02
N GLU A 161 -11.66 9.65 11.46
CA GLU A 161 -12.53 8.50 11.71
C GLU A 161 -11.95 7.21 11.11
N VAL A 162 -11.30 7.30 9.94
CA VAL A 162 -10.55 6.17 9.37
C VAL A 162 -9.42 5.76 10.34
N GLY A 163 -8.73 6.73 10.94
CA GLY A 163 -7.72 6.47 11.98
C GLY A 163 -8.30 5.77 13.20
N ARG A 164 -9.39 6.29 13.76
CA ARG A 164 -10.09 5.67 14.90
C ARG A 164 -10.56 4.25 14.59
N PHE A 165 -11.02 4.01 13.38
CA PHE A 165 -11.37 2.66 12.93
C PHE A 165 -10.16 1.72 12.94
N PHE A 166 -9.01 2.13 12.42
CA PHE A 166 -7.80 1.31 12.49
C PHE A 166 -7.39 1.03 13.93
N GLU A 167 -7.43 2.03 14.78
CA GLU A 167 -7.08 1.89 16.21
C GLU A 167 -8.04 0.93 16.94
N SER A 168 -9.34 0.98 16.66
CA SER A 168 -10.32 0.03 17.21
C SER A 168 -10.06 -1.42 16.78
N CYS A 169 -9.46 -1.60 15.60
CA CYS A 169 -9.01 -2.89 15.09
C CYS A 169 -7.64 -3.33 15.63
N GLY A 170 -6.99 -2.54 16.50
CA GLY A 170 -5.63 -2.83 16.99
C GLY A 170 -4.53 -2.52 15.99
N VAL A 171 -4.81 -1.70 14.97
CA VAL A 171 -3.86 -1.26 13.95
C VAL A 171 -3.40 0.16 14.25
N ARG A 172 -2.10 0.37 14.44
CA ARG A 172 -1.53 1.70 14.70
C ARG A 172 -1.33 2.49 13.41
N VAL A 173 -1.89 3.68 13.33
CA VAL A 173 -1.66 4.60 12.20
C VAL A 173 -0.33 5.34 12.38
N LEU A 174 0.49 5.33 11.35
CA LEU A 174 1.75 6.09 11.25
C LEU A 174 1.53 7.25 10.27
N ASN A 175 1.16 8.40 10.81
CA ASN A 175 0.92 9.61 10.02
C ASN A 175 2.02 10.64 10.30
N ASN A 176 3.03 10.73 9.44
CA ASN A 176 4.25 11.50 9.63
C ASN A 176 4.96 11.12 10.95
N ASP A 177 4.97 9.83 11.24
CA ASP A 177 5.47 9.26 12.50
C ASP A 177 6.31 8.02 12.23
N ALA A 178 7.04 7.56 13.25
CA ALA A 178 7.79 6.33 13.20
C ALA A 178 7.77 5.59 14.53
N ILE A 179 7.97 4.28 14.46
CA ILE A 179 8.15 3.42 15.62
C ILE A 179 9.39 2.55 15.48
N ALA A 180 9.91 2.11 16.61
CA ALA A 180 10.84 1.01 16.66
C ALA A 180 10.09 -0.33 16.63
N VAL A 181 10.31 -1.14 15.60
CA VAL A 181 9.99 -2.56 15.66
C VAL A 181 11.15 -3.26 16.34
N SER A 182 10.87 -3.98 17.41
CA SER A 182 11.89 -4.60 18.26
C SER A 182 11.80 -6.13 18.20
N ARG A 183 12.95 -6.80 18.05
CA ARG A 183 13.06 -8.26 18.05
C ARG A 183 14.41 -8.69 18.65
N ASP A 184 14.39 -9.52 19.69
CA ASP A 184 15.57 -10.05 20.35
C ASP A 184 16.62 -8.97 20.71
N GLY A 185 16.15 -7.84 21.23
CA GLY A 185 17.00 -6.71 21.63
C GLY A 185 17.47 -5.80 20.50
N ALA A 186 17.29 -6.18 19.25
CA ALA A 186 17.57 -5.34 18.08
C ALA A 186 16.35 -4.50 17.68
N ARG A 187 16.58 -3.46 16.87
CA ARG A 187 15.52 -2.55 16.39
C ARG A 187 15.73 -2.20 14.93
N ILE A 188 14.62 -2.00 14.22
CA ILE A 188 14.54 -1.29 12.94
C ILE A 188 13.49 -0.18 13.08
N ALA A 189 13.59 0.87 12.25
CA ALA A 189 12.57 1.89 12.20
C ALA A 189 11.50 1.54 11.16
N LEU A 190 10.23 1.60 11.56
CA LEU A 190 9.09 1.60 10.66
C LEU A 190 8.48 2.99 10.67
N ALA A 191 8.54 3.70 9.55
CA ALA A 191 8.05 5.05 9.40
C ALA A 191 6.84 5.06 8.44
N GLY A 192 5.94 6.00 8.64
CA GLY A 192 4.82 6.26 7.75
C GLY A 192 4.62 7.75 7.50
N ILE A 193 4.21 8.10 6.31
CA ILE A 193 3.85 9.47 5.95
C ILE A 193 2.39 9.55 5.50
N ASP A 194 1.83 10.75 5.63
CA ASP A 194 0.51 11.05 5.07
C ASP A 194 0.50 10.96 3.54
N ASP A 195 -0.68 10.92 2.92
CA ASP A 195 -0.77 10.82 1.46
C ASP A 195 -0.03 11.95 0.75
N TRP A 196 0.84 11.56 -0.18
CA TRP A 196 1.75 12.46 -0.89
C TRP A 196 1.05 13.47 -1.81
N ASN A 197 -0.19 13.19 -2.22
CA ASN A 197 -0.92 14.04 -3.16
C ASN A 197 -1.98 14.91 -2.51
N ILE A 198 -2.69 14.39 -1.50
CA ILE A 198 -3.90 14.99 -0.92
C ILE A 198 -3.71 15.31 0.56
N GLY A 199 -2.90 14.53 1.27
CA GLY A 199 -2.61 14.72 2.67
C GLY A 199 -1.65 15.89 2.97
N ARG A 200 -1.05 15.84 4.12
CA ARG A 200 -0.01 16.77 4.56
C ARG A 200 1.27 15.98 4.89
N PRO A 201 1.92 15.37 3.88
CA PRO A 201 3.09 14.55 4.10
C PRO A 201 4.25 15.39 4.63
N ASP A 202 4.87 14.93 5.71
CA ASP A 202 6.08 15.50 6.29
C ASP A 202 7.14 14.40 6.42
N LEU A 203 7.89 14.21 5.34
CA LEU A 203 8.95 13.20 5.28
C LEU A 203 10.09 13.52 6.25
N ASP A 204 10.41 14.80 6.44
CA ASP A 204 11.50 15.21 7.32
C ASP A 204 11.16 14.88 8.79
N LEU A 205 9.92 15.11 9.21
CA LEU A 205 9.45 14.72 10.53
C LEU A 205 9.46 13.19 10.68
N ALA A 206 8.98 12.44 9.72
CA ALA A 206 8.99 10.97 9.78
C ALA A 206 10.41 10.42 9.88
N MET A 207 11.38 10.99 9.15
CA MET A 207 12.80 10.62 9.23
C MET A 207 13.42 11.00 10.57
N LEU A 208 13.10 12.17 11.11
CA LEU A 208 13.54 12.59 12.45
C LEU A 208 13.04 11.59 13.50
N ARG A 209 11.76 11.25 13.48
CA ARG A 209 11.16 10.25 14.39
C ARG A 209 11.81 8.88 14.24
N ALA A 210 12.07 8.45 13.01
CA ALA A 210 12.76 7.18 12.76
C ALA A 210 14.17 7.16 13.40
N GLY A 211 14.91 8.26 13.31
CA GLY A 211 16.21 8.40 13.95
C GLY A 211 16.15 8.41 15.48
N GLU A 212 15.08 8.99 16.07
CA GLU A 212 14.86 9.00 17.51
C GLU A 212 14.54 7.61 18.07
N VAL A 213 13.66 6.85 17.40
CA VAL A 213 13.18 5.54 17.90
C VAL A 213 14.17 4.40 17.66
N ALA A 214 14.96 4.46 16.58
CA ALA A 214 15.93 3.43 16.21
C ALA A 214 17.21 4.06 15.60
N PRO A 215 18.07 4.70 16.39
CA PRO A 215 19.25 5.42 15.90
C PRO A 215 20.17 4.51 15.07
N GLY A 216 20.49 4.94 13.85
CA GLY A 216 21.40 4.22 12.93
C GLY A 216 20.87 2.90 12.35
N ALA A 217 19.64 2.53 12.67
CA ALA A 217 19.02 1.32 12.13
C ALA A 217 18.44 1.56 10.73
N PRO A 218 18.28 0.50 9.91
CA PRO A 218 17.57 0.60 8.64
C PRO A 218 16.14 1.11 8.82
N ILE A 219 15.70 1.96 7.88
CA ILE A 219 14.35 2.54 7.88
C ILE A 219 13.53 1.85 6.79
N VAL A 220 12.38 1.30 7.17
CA VAL A 220 11.32 0.86 6.26
C VAL A 220 10.23 1.94 6.26
N LEU A 221 9.98 2.55 5.11
CA LEU A 221 8.96 3.58 4.94
C LEU A 221 7.68 2.99 4.35
N ILE A 222 6.55 3.38 4.90
CA ILE A 222 5.24 3.17 4.30
C ILE A 222 4.79 4.50 3.71
N SER A 223 4.54 4.51 2.41
CA SER A 223 3.92 5.65 1.73
C SER A 223 2.89 5.13 0.75
N HIS A 224 1.64 5.58 0.89
CA HIS A 224 0.61 5.15 -0.04
C HIS A 224 1.01 5.43 -1.49
N ASN A 225 1.43 6.65 -1.79
CA ASN A 225 1.87 7.04 -3.12
C ASN A 225 3.37 6.72 -3.34
N PRO A 226 3.72 5.95 -4.37
CA PRO A 226 5.10 5.56 -4.63
C PRO A 226 6.02 6.72 -5.06
N ASP A 227 5.48 7.85 -5.49
CA ASP A 227 6.29 8.99 -5.94
C ASP A 227 7.15 9.58 -4.81
N ALA A 228 6.73 9.44 -3.54
CA ALA A 228 7.50 9.85 -2.37
C ALA A 228 8.80 9.05 -2.19
N SER A 229 8.86 7.82 -2.73
CA SER A 229 9.99 6.93 -2.53
C SER A 229 11.30 7.44 -3.10
N LEU A 230 11.25 8.27 -4.15
CA LEU A 230 12.47 8.83 -4.74
C LEU A 230 13.13 9.83 -3.79
N GLU A 231 12.32 10.65 -3.15
CA GLU A 231 12.80 11.61 -2.15
C GLU A 231 13.23 10.89 -0.86
N ALA A 232 12.50 9.87 -0.44
CA ALA A 232 12.82 9.05 0.71
C ALA A 232 14.15 8.28 0.53
N SER A 233 14.39 7.74 -0.65
CA SER A 233 15.65 7.03 -0.94
C SER A 233 16.87 7.95 -0.88
N ALA A 234 16.74 9.20 -1.31
CA ALA A 234 17.79 10.20 -1.18
C ALA A 234 18.09 10.57 0.29
N ARG A 235 17.16 10.29 1.23
CA ARG A 235 17.32 10.48 2.68
C ARG A 235 17.77 9.21 3.42
N GLY A 236 18.14 8.15 2.71
CA GLY A 236 18.68 6.92 3.30
C GLY A 236 17.62 5.92 3.78
N VAL A 237 16.36 6.03 3.33
CA VAL A 237 15.37 4.97 3.51
C VAL A 237 15.84 3.72 2.78
N ALA A 238 15.83 2.57 3.46
CA ALA A 238 16.31 1.31 2.89
C ALA A 238 15.26 0.60 2.02
N LEU A 239 13.99 0.71 2.41
CA LEU A 239 12.85 0.10 1.71
C LEU A 239 11.64 1.01 1.80
N THR A 240 10.96 1.26 0.67
CA THR A 240 9.62 1.85 0.66
C THR A 240 8.59 0.84 0.16
N LEU A 241 7.47 0.72 0.88
CA LEU A 241 6.30 -0.07 0.49
C LEU A 241 5.17 0.87 0.10
N SER A 242 4.58 0.68 -1.08
CA SER A 242 3.56 1.60 -1.64
C SER A 242 2.44 0.86 -2.37
N GLY A 243 1.29 1.55 -2.50
CA GLY A 243 0.11 1.15 -3.28
C GLY A 243 -0.25 2.18 -4.34
N HIS A 244 -1.48 2.72 -4.30
CA HIS A 244 -2.00 3.85 -5.06
C HIS A 244 -2.22 3.61 -6.56
N THR A 245 -1.36 2.87 -7.21
CA THR A 245 -1.33 2.77 -8.68
C THR A 245 -2.32 1.76 -9.24
N HIS A 246 -2.84 0.87 -8.38
CA HIS A 246 -3.62 -0.31 -8.77
C HIS A 246 -2.95 -1.16 -9.85
N GLY A 247 -1.65 -0.93 -10.12
CA GLY A 247 -0.98 -1.50 -11.26
C GLY A 247 -1.60 -1.09 -12.60
N GLY A 248 -2.37 0.02 -12.63
CA GLY A 248 -3.14 0.50 -13.77
C GLY A 248 -4.48 -0.21 -13.98
N GLN A 249 -4.89 -1.09 -13.06
CA GLN A 249 -6.19 -1.76 -12.93
C GLN A 249 -6.72 -2.47 -14.20
N VAL A 250 -6.80 -1.75 -15.33
CA VAL A 250 -7.20 -2.28 -16.65
C VAL A 250 -6.03 -2.17 -17.61
N ARG A 251 -5.57 -3.30 -18.11
CA ARG A 251 -4.40 -3.42 -18.99
C ARG A 251 -4.70 -4.14 -20.27
N ILE A 252 -3.98 -3.81 -21.32
CA ILE A 252 -3.88 -4.62 -22.53
C ILE A 252 -2.60 -5.47 -22.40
N PRO A 253 -2.69 -6.81 -22.47
CA PRO A 253 -1.51 -7.66 -22.40
C PRO A 253 -0.43 -7.24 -23.40
N GLY A 254 0.82 -7.19 -22.95
CA GLY A 254 1.95 -6.78 -23.78
C GLY A 254 2.04 -5.27 -24.08
N ARG A 255 1.14 -4.46 -23.53
CA ARG A 255 1.18 -3.00 -23.67
C ARG A 255 1.54 -2.34 -22.33
N PRO A 256 2.14 -1.14 -22.36
CA PRO A 256 2.33 -0.32 -21.17
C PRO A 256 1.00 -0.04 -20.45
N VAL A 257 1.10 0.29 -19.16
CA VAL A 257 -0.06 0.74 -18.36
C VAL A 257 -0.73 1.94 -19.05
N LEU A 258 -2.05 1.86 -19.25
CA LEU A 258 -2.82 2.88 -19.96
C LEU A 258 -3.03 4.12 -19.11
N VAL A 259 -3.48 3.91 -17.86
CA VAL A 259 -3.69 4.98 -16.88
C VAL A 259 -2.59 4.88 -15.83
N ARG A 260 -1.72 5.89 -15.75
CA ARG A 260 -0.61 5.94 -14.82
C ARG A 260 -0.91 6.90 -13.69
N MET A 261 -0.74 6.42 -12.47
CA MET A 261 -0.91 7.23 -11.26
C MET A 261 0.44 7.73 -10.70
N SER A 262 1.56 7.11 -11.08
CA SER A 262 2.91 7.55 -10.72
C SER A 262 3.54 8.38 -11.83
N ARG A 263 4.15 9.52 -11.47
CA ARG A 263 4.95 10.39 -12.37
C ARG A 263 6.22 9.71 -12.85
N PHE A 264 6.76 8.80 -12.04
CA PHE A 264 8.03 8.13 -12.27
C PHE A 264 7.87 6.72 -12.84
N ARG A 265 6.65 6.34 -13.25
CA ARG A 265 6.33 5.01 -13.78
C ARG A 265 6.54 3.88 -12.77
N LEU A 266 6.40 4.18 -11.50
CA LEU A 266 6.38 3.20 -10.43
C LEU A 266 5.00 2.53 -10.37
N ASP A 267 4.63 1.84 -11.45
CA ASP A 267 3.25 1.34 -11.61
C ASP A 267 3.01 0.05 -10.79
N GLU A 268 3.99 -0.84 -10.69
CA GLU A 268 3.95 -2.08 -9.90
C GLU A 268 5.29 -2.79 -9.85
N GLY A 269 5.49 -3.62 -8.84
CA GLY A 269 6.65 -4.51 -8.73
C GLY A 269 7.80 -3.87 -7.96
N ARG A 270 9.03 -4.25 -8.31
CA ARG A 270 10.24 -3.82 -7.61
C ARG A 270 11.02 -2.80 -8.42
N PHE A 271 11.54 -1.80 -7.74
CA PHE A 271 12.44 -0.79 -8.29
C PHE A 271 13.58 -0.55 -7.30
N GLU A 272 14.63 0.07 -7.79
CA GLU A 272 15.78 0.50 -6.99
C GLU A 272 16.16 1.93 -7.35
N HIS A 273 16.43 2.74 -6.33
CA HIS A 273 16.88 4.12 -6.48
C HIS A 273 17.81 4.49 -5.33
N HIS A 274 19.01 5.03 -5.62
CA HIS A 274 20.03 5.36 -4.62
C HIS A 274 20.36 4.22 -3.63
N GLY A 275 20.34 2.97 -4.10
CA GLY A 275 20.55 1.80 -3.25
C GLY A 275 19.36 1.42 -2.35
N ALA A 276 18.28 2.19 -2.36
CA ALA A 276 17.04 1.85 -1.68
C ALA A 276 16.12 1.01 -2.55
N HIS A 277 15.39 0.09 -1.94
CA HIS A 277 14.37 -0.70 -2.62
C HIS A 277 13.00 -0.03 -2.53
N ILE A 278 12.25 -0.13 -3.61
CA ILE A 278 10.88 0.36 -3.71
C ILE A 278 10.02 -0.80 -4.18
N VAL A 279 8.96 -1.12 -3.45
CA VAL A 279 8.01 -2.17 -3.82
C VAL A 279 6.61 -1.56 -3.91
N VAL A 280 6.00 -1.71 -5.08
CA VAL A 280 4.69 -1.13 -5.37
C VAL A 280 3.69 -2.24 -5.61
N SER A 281 2.64 -2.27 -4.79
CA SER A 281 1.53 -3.22 -4.86
C SER A 281 0.52 -2.82 -5.93
N ARG A 282 -0.16 -3.83 -6.49
CA ARG A 282 -1.35 -3.60 -7.32
C ARG A 282 -2.61 -3.34 -6.49
N GLY A 283 -2.55 -3.54 -5.19
CA GLY A 283 -3.70 -3.41 -4.30
C GLY A 283 -4.76 -4.50 -4.43
N LEU A 284 -5.65 -4.56 -3.46
CA LEU A 284 -6.71 -5.57 -3.35
C LEU A 284 -8.00 -5.18 -4.05
N GLY A 285 -8.42 -3.93 -3.90
CA GLY A 285 -9.70 -3.40 -4.37
C GLY A 285 -9.69 -2.84 -5.78
N VAL A 286 -10.67 -2.02 -6.07
CA VAL A 286 -10.83 -1.29 -7.34
C VAL A 286 -11.30 0.13 -7.06
N SER A 287 -10.89 1.07 -7.90
CA SER A 287 -11.36 2.44 -7.90
C SER A 287 -12.04 2.77 -9.23
N GLY A 288 -13.11 3.54 -9.17
CA GLY A 288 -13.87 4.00 -10.33
C GLY A 288 -14.76 2.93 -10.97
N ILE A 289 -14.19 1.85 -11.47
CA ILE A 289 -14.93 0.75 -12.09
C ILE A 289 -14.63 -0.58 -11.41
N PRO A 290 -15.63 -1.48 -11.20
CA PRO A 290 -15.47 -2.74 -10.48
C PRO A 290 -14.84 -3.84 -11.35
N LEU A 291 -13.73 -3.54 -11.99
CA LEU A 291 -13.11 -4.42 -12.97
C LEU A 291 -11.59 -4.35 -12.94
N ARG A 292 -10.95 -5.51 -12.99
CA ARG A 292 -9.51 -5.67 -13.26
C ARG A 292 -9.28 -6.54 -14.47
N ILE A 293 -8.50 -6.06 -15.45
CA ILE A 293 -8.14 -6.79 -16.66
C ILE A 293 -6.62 -6.92 -16.75
N ALA A 294 -6.11 -8.13 -16.92
CA ALA A 294 -4.67 -8.43 -16.94
C ALA A 294 -3.88 -7.82 -15.76
N CYS A 295 -4.56 -7.58 -14.65
CA CYS A 295 -4.03 -6.96 -13.43
C CYS A 295 -4.76 -7.53 -12.21
N ALA A 296 -4.41 -8.76 -11.81
CA ALA A 296 -5.05 -9.45 -10.69
C ALA A 296 -4.87 -8.67 -9.38
N PRO A 297 -5.85 -8.73 -8.44
CA PRO A 297 -5.69 -8.18 -7.10
C PRO A 297 -4.51 -8.84 -6.40
N GLU A 298 -3.81 -8.06 -5.56
CA GLU A 298 -2.52 -8.47 -5.01
C GLU A 298 -2.35 -8.04 -3.56
N ALA A 299 -1.83 -8.96 -2.74
CA ALA A 299 -1.19 -8.68 -1.48
C ALA A 299 0.32 -8.98 -1.61
N LEU A 300 1.18 -8.22 -0.94
CA LEU A 300 2.62 -8.48 -0.94
C LEU A 300 3.03 -9.24 0.31
N LEU A 301 3.88 -10.23 0.17
CA LEU A 301 4.60 -10.86 1.25
C LEU A 301 6.09 -10.61 1.03
N VAL A 302 6.62 -9.63 1.76
CA VAL A 302 8.01 -9.19 1.66
C VAL A 302 8.82 -9.85 2.77
N THR A 303 9.94 -10.48 2.41
CA THR A 303 10.91 -11.01 3.37
C THR A 303 12.15 -10.15 3.36
N LEU A 304 12.53 -9.62 4.51
CA LEU A 304 13.76 -8.85 4.66
C LEU A 304 14.97 -9.80 4.73
N ARG A 305 16.05 -9.46 4.04
CA ARG A 305 17.31 -10.22 4.05
C ARG A 305 18.48 -9.32 4.40
N GLY A 306 19.24 -9.71 5.41
CA GLY A 306 20.46 -9.00 5.78
C GLY A 306 21.55 -9.19 4.75
N VAL A 307 22.12 -8.07 4.27
CA VAL A 307 23.33 -8.09 3.43
C VAL A 307 24.40 -7.20 4.04
N ARG A 308 25.67 -7.61 3.89
CA ARG A 308 26.80 -6.77 4.30
C ARG A 308 27.00 -5.67 3.27
N SER A 309 27.37 -4.49 3.72
CA SER A 309 27.83 -3.44 2.83
C SER A 309 29.01 -3.98 1.98
N PRO A 310 29.01 -3.79 0.66
CA PRO A 310 30.22 -4.05 -0.10
C PRO A 310 31.36 -3.22 0.50
N VAL A 311 32.47 -3.89 0.81
CA VAL A 311 33.71 -3.28 1.33
C VAL A 311 34.35 -2.46 0.24
#